data_cafe2853cf35a811a789e93741d35f0f
#
_entry.id   cafe2853cf35a811a789e93741d35f0f
#
_cell.length_a   1.000
_cell.length_b   1.000
_cell.length_c   1.000
_cell.angle_alpha   90.00
_cell.angle_beta   90.00
_cell.angle_gamma   90.00
#
_symmetry.space_group_name_H-M   'P 1'
#
loop_
_entity.id
_entity.type
_entity.pdbx_description
1 polymer ?
#
loop_
_entity_poly.entity_id
_entity_poly.type
_entity_poly.pdbx_seq_one_letter_code
_entity_poly.pdbx_strand_id
1 'polypeptide(L)'
;MRIPAEEKEYKQMGLLIQNVHIPGDEKGVRKDVYLEGSRIAGIGRRPEGFTAEETIDGSHKLLMPGMVNAHTHAYMSVFRNYADDLPFAEWLFEKISPLEDRLTPDQAYWGNLLSIAEMIRTGTTCFVDMQMFPRMAVRACADTGMRALITRGL
;
A
#
# COMPACT_ATOMS: atom_id res chain seq x y z
N MET A 1 -5.83 -21.76 0.82
CA MET A 1 -7.06 -21.57 0.03
C MET A 1 -6.75 -20.55 -1.06
N ARG A 2 -6.59 -20.96 -2.32
CA ARG A 2 -6.41 -20.02 -3.44
C ARG A 2 -7.78 -19.45 -3.75
N ILE A 3 -7.95 -18.14 -3.60
CA ILE A 3 -9.09 -17.42 -4.16
C ILE A 3 -8.84 -17.37 -5.66
N PRO A 4 -9.74 -17.85 -6.52
CA PRO A 4 -9.58 -17.67 -7.96
C PRO A 4 -9.65 -16.16 -8.22
N ALA A 5 -8.54 -15.58 -8.66
CA ALA A 5 -8.58 -14.29 -9.30
C ALA A 5 -9.34 -14.48 -10.61
N GLU A 6 -10.58 -13.97 -10.71
CA GLU A 6 -11.13 -13.65 -12.01
C GLU A 6 -10.13 -12.69 -12.65
N GLU A 7 -9.42 -13.15 -13.66
CA GLU A 7 -8.67 -12.29 -14.58
C GLU A 7 -9.70 -11.37 -15.27
N LYS A 8 -10.06 -10.27 -14.62
CA LYS A 8 -10.59 -9.16 -15.36
C LYS A 8 -9.48 -8.77 -16.31
N GLU A 9 -9.71 -8.94 -17.61
CA GLU A 9 -8.91 -8.28 -18.65
C GLU A 9 -8.95 -6.77 -18.36
N TYR A 10 -8.02 -6.33 -17.50
CA TYR A 10 -7.70 -4.92 -17.45
C TYR A 10 -7.07 -4.62 -18.80
N LYS A 11 -7.82 -3.93 -19.67
CA LYS A 11 -7.27 -3.30 -20.85
C LYS A 11 -5.91 -2.75 -20.44
N GLN A 12 -4.84 -3.19 -21.10
CA GLN A 12 -3.48 -2.78 -20.74
C GLN A 12 -3.39 -1.28 -20.99
N MET A 13 -3.69 -0.48 -19.95
CA MET A 13 -3.55 0.98 -20.02
C MET A 13 -2.07 1.31 -20.10
N GLY A 14 -1.67 1.98 -21.19
CA GLY A 14 -0.36 2.55 -21.31
C GLY A 14 -0.25 3.85 -20.51
N LEU A 15 0.63 3.88 -19.51
CA LEU A 15 0.95 5.09 -18.76
C LEU A 15 2.39 5.52 -19.05
N LEU A 16 2.58 6.76 -19.46
CA LEU A 16 3.89 7.39 -19.64
C LEU A 16 4.18 8.33 -18.47
N ILE A 17 5.27 8.09 -17.74
CA ILE A 17 5.84 9.09 -16.82
C ILE A 17 7.01 9.74 -17.54
N GLN A 18 6.81 10.99 -17.94
CA GLN A 18 7.73 11.70 -18.81
C GLN A 18 8.73 12.55 -18.01
N ASN A 19 10.01 12.53 -18.42
CA ASN A 19 11.03 13.43 -17.90
C ASN A 19 11.23 13.37 -16.38
N VAL A 20 11.19 12.16 -15.79
CA VAL A 20 11.32 11.94 -14.34
C VAL A 20 12.76 11.65 -13.94
N HIS A 21 13.17 12.05 -12.73
CA HIS A 21 14.43 11.63 -12.13
C HIS A 21 14.26 10.29 -11.39
N ILE A 22 15.22 9.38 -11.58
CA ILE A 22 15.26 8.08 -10.90
C ILE A 22 16.45 8.08 -9.94
N PRO A 23 16.29 7.68 -8.66
CA PRO A 23 17.41 7.58 -7.71
C PRO A 23 18.51 6.66 -8.23
N GLY A 24 19.75 7.10 -8.10
CA GLY A 24 20.92 6.36 -8.62
C GLY A 24 21.38 6.79 -10.00
N ASP A 25 20.56 7.53 -10.75
CA ASP A 25 21.03 8.19 -11.97
C ASP A 25 21.91 9.42 -11.65
N GLU A 26 22.77 9.79 -12.60
CA GLU A 26 23.56 11.00 -12.50
C GLU A 26 22.68 12.24 -12.29
N LYS A 27 23.20 13.22 -11.54
CA LYS A 27 22.49 14.47 -11.26
C LYS A 27 22.09 15.16 -12.57
N GLY A 28 20.80 15.45 -12.70
CA GLY A 28 20.23 16.14 -13.87
C GLY A 28 19.77 15.20 -14.98
N VAL A 29 20.10 13.92 -14.93
CA VAL A 29 19.55 12.94 -15.87
C VAL A 29 18.06 12.76 -15.61
N ARG A 30 17.28 12.80 -16.69
CA ARG A 30 15.84 12.57 -16.69
C ARG A 30 15.53 11.46 -17.69
N LYS A 31 14.55 10.63 -17.37
CA LYS A 31 14.13 9.52 -18.24
C LYS A 31 12.63 9.48 -18.34
N ASP A 32 12.16 8.93 -19.45
CA ASP A 32 10.78 8.53 -19.60
C ASP A 32 10.61 7.10 -19.09
N VAL A 33 9.50 6.84 -18.41
CA VAL A 33 9.16 5.49 -17.93
C VAL A 33 7.81 5.10 -18.51
N TYR A 34 7.79 3.95 -19.13
CA TYR A 34 6.66 3.39 -19.87
C TYR A 34 6.08 2.23 -19.08
N LEU A 35 4.79 2.31 -18.74
CA LEU A 35 4.09 1.24 -18.04
C LEU A 35 2.97 0.69 -18.91
N GLU A 36 2.83 -0.64 -18.91
CA GLU A 36 1.72 -1.35 -19.54
C GLU A 36 1.04 -2.21 -18.46
N GLY A 37 -0.17 -1.84 -18.13
CA GLY A 37 -0.89 -2.45 -17.00
C GLY A 37 -0.09 -2.36 -15.69
N SER A 38 0.29 -3.49 -15.12
CA SER A 38 1.03 -3.58 -13.85
C SER A 38 2.55 -3.69 -14.01
N ARG A 39 3.11 -3.48 -15.22
CA ARG A 39 4.53 -3.70 -15.50
C ARG A 39 5.20 -2.46 -16.07
N ILE A 40 6.49 -2.30 -15.74
CA ILE A 40 7.37 -1.35 -16.41
C ILE A 40 7.80 -2.00 -17.73
N ALA A 41 7.31 -1.44 -18.85
CA ALA A 41 7.62 -1.91 -20.20
C ALA A 41 8.96 -1.36 -20.72
N GLY A 42 9.36 -0.16 -20.25
CA GLY A 42 10.63 0.44 -20.64
C GLY A 42 11.04 1.62 -19.77
N ILE A 43 12.34 1.90 -19.70
CA ILE A 43 12.92 3.08 -19.04
C ILE A 43 13.90 3.72 -20.01
N GLY A 44 13.73 5.00 -20.30
CA GLY A 44 14.54 5.81 -21.22
C GLY A 44 14.25 5.53 -22.69
N ARG A 45 14.05 4.27 -23.09
CA ARG A 45 13.72 3.88 -24.45
C ARG A 45 12.26 3.47 -24.55
N ARG A 46 11.54 4.09 -25.51
CA ARG A 46 10.15 3.74 -25.78
C ARG A 46 10.04 2.32 -26.35
N PRO A 47 9.19 1.46 -25.77
CA PRO A 47 8.90 0.15 -26.34
C PRO A 47 8.23 0.26 -27.71
N GLU A 48 8.49 -0.69 -28.59
CA GLU A 48 7.83 -0.78 -29.89
C GLU A 48 6.31 -1.00 -29.71
N GLY A 49 5.50 -0.26 -30.44
CA GLY A 49 4.03 -0.35 -30.35
C GLY A 49 3.41 0.30 -29.12
N PHE A 50 4.20 0.84 -28.19
CA PHE A 50 3.66 1.48 -26.99
C PHE A 50 2.76 2.68 -27.31
N THR A 51 1.57 2.71 -26.71
CA THR A 51 0.64 3.85 -26.79
C THR A 51 0.29 4.31 -25.38
N ALA A 52 0.55 5.59 -25.08
CA ALA A 52 0.14 6.18 -23.81
C ALA A 52 -1.34 6.58 -23.86
N GLU A 53 -2.14 6.05 -22.96
CA GLU A 53 -3.51 6.52 -22.70
C GLU A 53 -3.49 7.69 -21.69
N GLU A 54 -2.48 7.71 -20.80
CA GLU A 54 -2.25 8.77 -19.84
C GLU A 54 -0.76 9.15 -19.81
N THR A 55 -0.48 10.42 -19.56
CA THR A 55 0.88 10.94 -19.42
C THR A 55 0.99 11.77 -18.14
N ILE A 56 1.98 11.46 -17.31
CA ILE A 56 2.33 12.23 -16.12
C ILE A 56 3.60 13.03 -16.39
N ASP A 57 3.55 14.35 -16.22
CA ASP A 57 4.76 15.17 -16.21
C ASP A 57 5.58 14.91 -14.95
N GLY A 58 6.77 14.34 -15.12
CA GLY A 58 7.75 14.02 -14.09
C GLY A 58 8.86 15.05 -13.90
N SER A 59 8.82 16.22 -14.59
CA SER A 59 9.91 17.21 -14.64
C SER A 59 10.43 17.64 -13.27
N HIS A 60 9.55 17.67 -12.27
CA HIS A 60 9.89 18.07 -10.88
C HIS A 60 9.63 16.91 -9.88
N LYS A 61 9.61 15.68 -10.37
CA LYS A 61 9.31 14.51 -9.56
C LYS A 61 10.48 13.53 -9.50
N LEU A 62 10.47 12.74 -8.47
CA LEU A 62 11.34 11.60 -8.26
C LEU A 62 10.51 10.33 -8.38
N LEU A 63 10.93 9.41 -9.27
CA LEU A 63 10.34 8.09 -9.35
C LEU A 63 11.19 7.11 -8.53
N MET A 64 10.59 6.49 -7.55
CA MET A 64 11.24 5.51 -6.68
C MET A 64 10.35 4.29 -6.48
N PRO A 65 10.90 3.13 -6.08
CA PRO A 65 10.09 2.00 -5.66
C PRO A 65 9.10 2.41 -4.57
N GLY A 66 7.90 1.80 -4.59
CA GLY A 66 6.92 2.02 -3.53
C GLY A 66 7.47 1.59 -2.17
N MET A 67 7.09 2.32 -1.13
CA MET A 67 7.55 2.04 0.23
C MET A 67 6.98 0.72 0.75
N VAL A 68 7.76 0.06 1.62
CA VAL A 68 7.32 -1.11 2.38
C VAL A 68 7.21 -0.72 3.84
N ASN A 69 6.01 -0.82 4.42
CA ASN A 69 5.81 -0.65 5.86
C ASN A 69 6.08 -2.00 6.55
N ALA A 70 7.22 -2.11 7.21
CA ALA A 70 7.67 -3.36 7.83
C ALA A 70 7.07 -3.64 9.22
N HIS A 71 6.28 -2.72 9.78
CA HIS A 71 5.63 -2.90 11.09
C HIS A 71 4.33 -2.11 11.15
N THR A 72 3.20 -2.82 11.32
CA THR A 72 1.90 -2.17 11.51
C THR A 72 0.93 -3.06 12.29
N HIS A 73 -0.09 -2.41 12.84
CA HIS A 73 -1.29 -2.97 13.44
C HIS A 73 -2.49 -2.26 12.79
N ALA A 74 -2.72 -2.54 11.51
CA ALA A 74 -3.56 -1.71 10.64
C ALA A 74 -5.00 -1.51 11.17
N TYR A 75 -5.61 -2.53 11.75
CA TYR A 75 -6.96 -2.43 12.33
C TYR A 75 -7.05 -1.44 13.50
N MET A 76 -5.90 -1.17 14.19
CA MET A 76 -5.86 -0.26 15.35
C MET A 76 -6.09 1.21 14.98
N SER A 77 -6.17 1.55 13.71
CA SER A 77 -6.56 2.89 13.25
C SER A 77 -7.91 3.35 13.82
N VAL A 78 -8.79 2.42 14.23
CA VAL A 78 -10.05 2.75 14.92
C VAL A 78 -9.85 3.31 16.33
N PHE A 79 -8.66 3.13 16.92
CA PHE A 79 -8.32 3.64 18.26
C PHE A 79 -7.51 4.94 18.21
N ARG A 80 -7.38 5.54 17.05
CA ARG A 80 -6.59 6.77 16.86
C ARG A 80 -7.02 7.86 17.85
N ASN A 81 -6.05 8.49 18.51
CA ASN A 81 -6.23 9.55 19.51
C ASN A 81 -6.99 9.13 20.78
N TYR A 82 -7.13 7.82 21.03
CA TYR A 82 -7.83 7.35 22.24
C TYR A 82 -6.97 7.44 23.49
N ALA A 83 -5.67 7.17 23.38
CA ALA A 83 -4.77 7.14 24.53
C ALA A 83 -3.36 7.57 24.06
N ASP A 84 -3.03 8.84 24.31
CA ASP A 84 -1.74 9.44 23.98
C ASP A 84 -0.93 9.70 25.26
N ASP A 85 0.40 9.82 25.11
CA ASP A 85 1.35 10.23 26.16
C ASP A 85 1.36 9.35 27.41
N LEU A 86 1.06 8.05 27.28
CA LEU A 86 1.08 7.09 28.36
C LEU A 86 2.32 6.19 28.30
N PRO A 87 2.83 5.69 29.44
CA PRO A 87 3.80 4.62 29.46
C PRO A 87 3.26 3.38 28.71
N PHE A 88 4.16 2.63 28.04
CA PHE A 88 3.78 1.50 27.21
C PHE A 88 2.85 0.49 27.88
N ALA A 89 3.15 0.10 29.13
CA ALA A 89 2.36 -0.88 29.85
C ALA A 89 0.94 -0.37 30.13
N GLU A 90 0.80 0.86 30.59
CA GLU A 90 -0.49 1.51 30.83
C GLU A 90 -1.27 1.66 29.52
N TRP A 91 -0.60 2.19 28.48
CA TRP A 91 -1.20 2.34 27.15
C TRP A 91 -1.73 1.00 26.63
N LEU A 92 -0.89 -0.04 26.63
CA LEU A 92 -1.27 -1.31 26.01
C LEU A 92 -2.30 -2.07 26.87
N PHE A 93 -1.98 -2.33 28.16
CA PHE A 93 -2.78 -3.26 28.94
C PHE A 93 -3.99 -2.63 29.60
N GLU A 94 -3.96 -1.33 29.90
CA GLU A 94 -5.08 -0.68 30.57
C GLU A 94 -6.02 0.06 29.61
N LYS A 95 -5.53 0.49 28.43
CA LYS A 95 -6.33 1.27 27.50
C LYS A 95 -6.64 0.48 26.21
N ILE A 96 -5.64 -0.06 25.52
CA ILE A 96 -5.84 -0.65 24.20
C ILE A 96 -6.41 -2.07 24.27
N SER A 97 -5.79 -2.99 25.03
CA SER A 97 -6.23 -4.39 25.09
C SER A 97 -7.70 -4.55 25.51
N PRO A 98 -8.24 -3.80 26.49
CA PRO A 98 -9.66 -3.89 26.81
C PRO A 98 -10.60 -3.43 25.69
N LEU A 99 -10.14 -2.57 24.76
CA LEU A 99 -10.90 -2.20 23.57
C LEU A 99 -10.78 -3.26 22.48
N GLU A 100 -9.60 -3.83 22.29
CA GLU A 100 -9.36 -4.93 21.35
C GLU A 100 -10.25 -6.13 21.66
N ASP A 101 -10.43 -6.47 22.93
CA ASP A 101 -11.31 -7.56 23.40
C ASP A 101 -12.79 -7.34 23.01
N ARG A 102 -13.19 -6.09 22.78
CA ARG A 102 -14.54 -5.71 22.40
C ARG A 102 -14.69 -5.42 20.90
N LEU A 103 -13.59 -5.39 20.18
CA LEU A 103 -13.60 -5.06 18.76
C LEU A 103 -14.28 -6.18 17.96
N THR A 104 -15.18 -5.80 17.10
CA THR A 104 -15.84 -6.75 16.19
C THR A 104 -15.02 -6.96 14.92
N PRO A 105 -15.19 -8.10 14.24
CA PRO A 105 -14.54 -8.34 12.94
C PRO A 105 -14.83 -7.24 11.91
N ASP A 106 -16.07 -6.71 11.87
CA ASP A 106 -16.43 -5.64 10.94
C ASP A 106 -15.69 -4.34 11.25
N GLN A 107 -15.58 -3.96 12.52
CA GLN A 107 -14.79 -2.79 12.91
C GLN A 107 -13.32 -2.96 12.55
N ALA A 108 -12.75 -4.15 12.78
CA ALA A 108 -11.39 -4.44 12.37
C ALA A 108 -11.21 -4.37 10.85
N TYR A 109 -12.18 -4.83 10.06
CA TYR A 109 -12.17 -4.70 8.60
C TYR A 109 -12.10 -3.23 8.16
N TRP A 110 -12.97 -2.37 8.72
CA TRP A 110 -12.98 -0.95 8.37
C TRP A 110 -11.71 -0.22 8.84
N GLY A 111 -11.14 -0.59 9.99
CA GLY A 111 -9.85 -0.09 10.44
C GLY A 111 -8.72 -0.46 9.48
N ASN A 112 -8.69 -1.71 9.01
CA ASN A 112 -7.74 -2.13 7.97
C ASN A 112 -7.90 -1.32 6.68
N LEU A 113 -9.12 -1.12 6.20
CA LEU A 113 -9.38 -0.32 4.99
C LEU A 113 -8.91 1.13 5.14
N LEU A 114 -9.15 1.76 6.30
CA LEU A 114 -8.68 3.11 6.57
C LEU A 114 -7.15 3.20 6.51
N SER A 115 -6.46 2.29 7.19
CA SER A 115 -4.99 2.24 7.16
C SER A 115 -4.44 1.98 5.75
N ILE A 116 -5.05 1.06 5.00
CA ILE A 116 -4.65 0.78 3.63
C ILE A 116 -4.85 2.01 2.73
N ALA A 117 -5.96 2.73 2.87
CA ALA A 117 -6.20 3.96 2.10
C ALA A 117 -5.13 5.03 2.39
N GLU A 118 -4.73 5.19 3.65
CA GLU A 118 -3.65 6.10 4.03
C GLU A 118 -2.29 5.63 3.49
N MET A 119 -1.99 4.34 3.56
CA MET A 119 -0.78 3.75 2.99
C MET A 119 -0.68 3.99 1.49
N ILE A 120 -1.75 3.77 0.73
CA ILE A 120 -1.79 4.02 -0.71
C ILE A 120 -1.54 5.50 -0.99
N ARG A 121 -2.21 6.40 -0.28
CA ARG A 121 -2.05 7.85 -0.46
C ARG A 121 -0.66 8.36 -0.14
N THR A 122 0.09 7.67 0.70
CA THR A 122 1.45 8.03 1.11
C THR A 122 2.55 7.23 0.39
N GLY A 123 2.17 6.39 -0.59
CA GLY A 123 3.11 5.66 -1.44
C GLY A 123 3.59 4.33 -0.88
N THR A 124 2.96 3.80 0.17
CA THR A 124 3.21 2.44 0.65
C THR A 124 2.52 1.43 -0.26
N THR A 125 3.25 0.44 -0.74
CA THR A 125 2.77 -0.56 -1.70
C THR A 125 2.76 -1.98 -1.15
N CYS A 126 3.31 -2.18 0.03
CA CYS A 126 3.32 -3.45 0.75
C CYS A 126 3.47 -3.18 2.25
N PHE A 127 2.86 -3.99 3.09
CA PHE A 127 3.03 -3.87 4.55
C PHE A 127 3.11 -5.23 5.24
N VAL A 128 3.77 -5.23 6.41
CA VAL A 128 3.79 -6.36 7.34
C VAL A 128 2.89 -6.02 8.51
N ASP A 129 1.95 -6.87 8.80
CA ASP A 129 0.92 -6.61 9.81
C ASP A 129 0.78 -7.77 10.79
N MET A 130 0.77 -7.46 12.08
CA MET A 130 0.47 -8.40 13.15
C MET A 130 -0.80 -7.97 13.84
N GLN A 131 -1.83 -8.85 13.86
CA GLN A 131 -3.12 -8.48 14.39
C GLN A 131 -3.97 -9.65 14.93
N MET A 132 -5.04 -9.28 15.65
CA MET A 132 -5.98 -10.24 16.24
C MET A 132 -7.02 -10.75 15.23
N PHE A 133 -7.26 -10.01 14.13
CA PHE A 133 -8.28 -10.30 13.11
C PHE A 133 -7.66 -10.57 11.72
N PRO A 134 -6.75 -11.56 11.56
CA PRO A 134 -6.01 -11.74 10.30
C PRO A 134 -6.92 -11.99 9.09
N ARG A 135 -8.09 -12.64 9.29
CA ARG A 135 -9.06 -12.86 8.20
C ARG A 135 -9.61 -11.54 7.64
N MET A 136 -9.81 -10.54 8.49
CA MET A 136 -10.33 -9.23 8.09
C MET A 136 -9.27 -8.41 7.36
N ALA A 137 -8.01 -8.52 7.77
CA ALA A 137 -6.90 -7.93 7.04
C ALA A 137 -6.73 -8.55 5.65
N VAL A 138 -6.75 -9.87 5.55
CA VAL A 138 -6.69 -10.57 4.25
C VAL A 138 -7.83 -10.14 3.33
N ARG A 139 -9.06 -10.01 3.86
CA ARG A 139 -10.20 -9.51 3.10
C ARG A 139 -9.97 -8.08 2.62
N ALA A 140 -9.56 -7.18 3.51
CA ALA A 140 -9.28 -5.78 3.15
C ALA A 140 -8.17 -5.67 2.09
N CYS A 141 -7.13 -6.49 2.18
CA CYS A 141 -6.09 -6.57 1.15
C CYS A 141 -6.62 -7.07 -0.19
N ALA A 142 -7.47 -8.11 -0.18
CA ALA A 142 -8.07 -8.65 -1.40
C ALA A 142 -9.00 -7.62 -2.08
N ASP A 143 -9.80 -6.91 -1.30
CA ASP A 143 -10.76 -5.91 -1.81
C ASP A 143 -10.05 -4.67 -2.38
N THR A 144 -8.85 -4.33 -1.88
CA THR A 144 -8.08 -3.14 -2.28
C THR A 144 -6.94 -3.43 -3.25
N GLY A 145 -6.55 -4.68 -3.43
CA GLY A 145 -5.36 -5.07 -4.18
C GLY A 145 -4.03 -4.77 -3.46
N MET A 146 -4.07 -4.37 -2.18
CA MET A 146 -2.87 -4.08 -1.40
C MET A 146 -2.10 -5.36 -1.05
N ARG A 147 -0.78 -5.34 -1.20
CA ARG A 147 0.09 -6.47 -0.85
C ARG A 147 0.45 -6.41 0.63
N ALA A 148 0.38 -7.57 1.29
CA ALA A 148 0.73 -7.65 2.69
C ALA A 148 1.27 -9.02 3.10
N LEU A 149 2.06 -9.03 4.16
CA LEU A 149 2.37 -10.20 4.97
C LEU A 149 1.57 -10.08 6.27
N ILE A 150 0.54 -10.90 6.41
CA ILE A 150 -0.35 -10.86 7.58
C ILE A 150 0.06 -11.96 8.56
N THR A 151 0.32 -11.58 9.79
CA THR A 151 0.64 -12.48 10.90
C THR A 151 -0.40 -12.34 12.01
N ARG A 152 -0.46 -13.33 12.88
CA ARG A 152 -1.32 -13.32 14.07
C ARG A 152 -0.48 -13.06 15.30
N GLY A 153 -0.97 -12.20 16.20
CA GLY A 153 -0.50 -12.14 17.58
C GLY A 153 -0.82 -13.45 18.32
N LEU A 154 0.09 -13.93 19.13
CA LEU A 154 -0.09 -15.10 19.99
C LEU A 154 -0.70 -14.69 21.32
#